data_6bbfb11dd29d5d4a38b173476bf71ce7
#
_entry.id   6bbfb11dd29d5d4a38b173476bf71ce7
#
_cell.length_a   1.000
_cell.length_b   1.000
_cell.length_c   1.000
_cell.angle_alpha   90.00
_cell.angle_beta   90.00
_cell.angle_gamma   90.00
#
_symmetry.space_group_name_H-M   'P 1'
#
loop_
_entity.id
_entity.type
_entity.pdbx_description
1 polymer ?
#
loop_
_entity_poly.entity_id
_entity_poly.type
_entity_poly.pdbx_seq_one_letter_code
_entity_poly.pdbx_strand_id
1 'polypeptide(L)'
;MDIEFHKNMVEVQQSLKAPKDLNNNFGGYKYRSCESILEALKPILKEKGLVVSLSDEVMNIGQANYVKATATISDGTNHAAVTAYAREAVDKKGMDEAQITGAASSYARKYALNGLLAIDDNKDADTQDNTQHVAKAPGKPSDKQVEYARELMSKHGFTGKTGQEMVELFIGKKVPVSSEDYSRLITALKDYKPAGDLDLDQEPNFDE
;
A
#
# COMPACT_ATOMS: atom_id res chain seq x y z
N MET A 1 37.26 2.23 12.68
CA MET A 1 36.82 1.19 11.73
C MET A 1 38.09 0.54 11.19
N ASP A 2 38.22 -0.77 11.30
CA ASP A 2 39.35 -1.51 10.78
C ASP A 2 39.39 -1.42 9.24
N ILE A 3 40.58 -1.38 8.66
CA ILE A 3 40.82 -1.26 7.21
C ILE A 3 40.23 -2.46 6.47
N GLU A 4 40.36 -3.66 7.06
CA GLU A 4 39.83 -4.90 6.46
C GLU A 4 38.28 -4.88 6.41
N PHE A 5 37.64 -4.49 7.52
CA PHE A 5 36.17 -4.34 7.55
C PHE A 5 35.68 -3.29 6.54
N HIS A 6 36.42 -2.17 6.40
CA HIS A 6 36.07 -1.15 5.42
C HIS A 6 36.16 -1.67 3.98
N LYS A 7 37.22 -2.42 3.63
CA LYS A 7 37.37 -3.05 2.30
C LYS A 7 36.22 -4.03 2.03
N ASN A 8 35.90 -4.88 3.01
CA ASN A 8 34.79 -5.82 2.89
C ASN A 8 33.45 -5.10 2.65
N MET A 9 33.20 -3.97 3.32
CA MET A 9 32.02 -3.15 3.09
C MET A 9 31.96 -2.59 1.67
N VAL A 10 33.08 -2.08 1.15
CA VAL A 10 33.17 -1.59 -0.24
C VAL A 10 32.83 -2.71 -1.23
N GLU A 11 33.40 -3.90 -1.03
CA GLU A 11 33.14 -5.04 -1.90
C GLU A 11 31.68 -5.53 -1.83
N VAL A 12 31.09 -5.54 -0.64
CA VAL A 12 29.65 -5.86 -0.47
C VAL A 12 28.79 -4.90 -1.28
N GLN A 13 29.02 -3.59 -1.14
CA GLN A 13 28.24 -2.57 -1.84
C GLN A 13 28.42 -2.63 -3.37
N GLN A 14 29.61 -2.96 -3.85
CA GLN A 14 29.91 -3.07 -5.29
C GLN A 14 29.39 -4.36 -5.92
N SER A 15 29.44 -5.47 -5.17
CA SER A 15 29.09 -6.79 -5.69
C SER A 15 27.59 -7.06 -5.63
N LEU A 16 26.88 -6.41 -4.72
CA LEU A 16 25.45 -6.65 -4.52
C LEU A 16 24.64 -6.21 -5.73
N LYS A 17 23.94 -7.17 -6.32
CA LYS A 17 22.93 -6.94 -7.36
C LYS A 17 21.57 -7.35 -6.83
N ALA A 18 20.74 -6.38 -6.53
CA ALA A 18 19.38 -6.59 -6.06
C ALA A 18 18.38 -5.93 -7.03
N PRO A 19 18.08 -6.55 -8.19
CA PRO A 19 17.23 -5.95 -9.21
C PRO A 19 15.77 -5.82 -8.72
N LYS A 20 15.01 -4.90 -9.32
CA LYS A 20 13.57 -4.78 -9.13
C LYS A 20 12.85 -5.79 -10.02
N ASP A 21 12.72 -7.03 -9.56
CA ASP A 21 12.15 -8.17 -10.31
C ASP A 21 10.70 -8.49 -9.93
N LEU A 22 10.23 -7.96 -8.80
CA LEU A 22 8.84 -8.11 -8.38
C LEU A 22 7.93 -7.08 -9.05
N ASN A 23 6.73 -7.49 -9.44
CA ASN A 23 5.72 -6.60 -10.04
C ASN A 23 4.65 -6.25 -9.02
N ASN A 24 4.39 -4.97 -8.83
CA ASN A 24 3.19 -4.52 -8.14
C ASN A 24 2.06 -4.38 -9.17
N ASN A 25 1.17 -5.38 -9.22
CA ASN A 25 0.05 -5.39 -10.18
C ASN A 25 -0.96 -4.26 -9.93
N PHE A 26 -1.03 -3.75 -8.71
CA PHE A 26 -1.93 -2.65 -8.35
C PHE A 26 -1.37 -1.29 -8.77
N GLY A 27 -0.07 -1.06 -8.57
CA GLY A 27 0.60 0.19 -8.91
C GLY A 27 1.25 0.22 -10.29
N GLY A 28 1.37 -0.94 -10.97
CA GLY A 28 1.96 -1.04 -12.31
C GLY A 28 3.47 -0.76 -12.36
N TYR A 29 4.19 -0.95 -11.25
CA TYR A 29 5.64 -0.72 -11.18
C TYR A 29 6.40 -1.93 -10.66
N LYS A 30 7.68 -2.01 -11.04
CA LYS A 30 8.61 -3.03 -10.51
C LYS A 30 9.22 -2.57 -9.19
N TYR A 31 9.35 -3.49 -8.24
CA TYR A 31 9.97 -3.23 -6.94
C TYR A 31 10.83 -4.40 -6.49
N ARG A 32 11.63 -4.21 -5.44
CA ARG A 32 12.32 -5.25 -4.69
C ARG A 32 11.79 -5.27 -3.26
N SER A 33 11.72 -6.45 -2.66
CA SER A 33 11.34 -6.60 -1.26
C SER A 33 12.57 -6.59 -0.34
N CYS A 34 12.34 -6.52 0.98
CA CYS A 34 13.40 -6.71 1.96
C CYS A 34 14.02 -8.12 1.81
N GLU A 35 13.19 -9.13 1.59
CA GLU A 35 13.63 -10.52 1.38
C GLU A 35 14.52 -10.64 0.15
N SER A 36 14.15 -10.02 -0.99
CA SER A 36 14.97 -10.04 -2.22
C SER A 36 16.37 -9.50 -1.99
N ILE A 37 16.50 -8.42 -1.19
CA ILE A 37 17.80 -7.84 -0.84
C ILE A 37 18.60 -8.82 0.01
N LEU A 38 17.98 -9.39 1.05
CA LEU A 38 18.65 -10.34 1.95
C LEU A 38 19.09 -11.60 1.23
N GLU A 39 18.27 -12.17 0.33
CA GLU A 39 18.65 -13.34 -0.46
C GLU A 39 19.84 -13.06 -1.38
N ALA A 40 19.85 -11.90 -2.05
CA ALA A 40 20.98 -11.51 -2.90
C ALA A 40 22.26 -11.24 -2.08
N LEU A 41 22.11 -10.79 -0.83
CA LEU A 41 23.22 -10.45 0.04
C LEU A 41 23.89 -11.66 0.70
N LYS A 42 23.14 -12.72 1.05
CA LYS A 42 23.62 -13.90 1.79
C LYS A 42 24.89 -14.54 1.22
N PRO A 43 25.02 -14.78 -0.10
CA PRO A 43 26.26 -15.35 -0.66
C PRO A 43 27.49 -14.48 -0.42
N ILE A 44 27.33 -13.17 -0.57
CA ILE A 44 28.42 -12.19 -0.41
C ILE A 44 28.84 -12.12 1.07
N LEU A 45 27.89 -12.08 1.99
CA LEU A 45 28.17 -12.11 3.44
C LEU A 45 28.94 -13.35 3.85
N LYS A 46 28.55 -14.54 3.34
CA LYS A 46 29.24 -15.80 3.59
C LYS A 46 30.69 -15.76 3.13
N GLU A 47 30.93 -15.21 1.94
CA GLU A 47 32.29 -15.09 1.38
C GLU A 47 33.18 -14.16 2.20
N LYS A 48 32.62 -13.07 2.69
CA LYS A 48 33.35 -12.03 3.46
C LYS A 48 33.37 -12.28 4.97
N GLY A 49 32.75 -13.34 5.47
CA GLY A 49 32.66 -13.60 6.91
C GLY A 49 31.87 -12.53 7.67
N LEU A 50 30.87 -11.94 7.04
CA LEU A 50 30.04 -10.88 7.61
C LEU A 50 28.65 -11.40 7.97
N VAL A 51 28.04 -10.73 8.94
CA VAL A 51 26.66 -10.99 9.38
C VAL A 51 25.83 -9.71 9.25
N VAL A 52 24.60 -9.86 8.78
CA VAL A 52 23.60 -8.78 8.81
C VAL A 52 22.52 -9.12 9.80
N SER A 53 22.17 -8.17 10.64
CA SER A 53 21.01 -8.22 11.54
C SER A 53 20.06 -7.05 11.29
N LEU A 54 18.77 -7.29 11.52
CA LEU A 54 17.72 -6.29 11.45
C LEU A 54 16.99 -6.26 12.78
N SER A 55 16.78 -5.07 13.33
CA SER A 55 15.97 -4.86 14.52
C SER A 55 14.94 -3.76 14.27
N ASP A 56 13.78 -3.89 14.90
CA ASP A 56 12.70 -2.91 14.80
C ASP A 56 12.37 -2.36 16.19
N GLU A 57 11.98 -1.09 16.20
CA GLU A 57 11.47 -0.37 17.35
C GLU A 57 10.25 0.44 16.91
N VAL A 58 9.14 0.35 17.67
CA VAL A 58 7.96 1.19 17.41
C VAL A 58 8.13 2.51 18.15
N MET A 59 7.99 3.61 17.42
CA MET A 59 8.12 4.97 17.95
C MET A 59 6.85 5.77 17.68
N ASN A 60 6.40 6.51 18.69
CA ASN A 60 5.34 7.50 18.50
C ASN A 60 5.96 8.88 18.30
N ILE A 61 5.64 9.53 17.18
CA ILE A 61 6.09 10.88 16.86
C ILE A 61 4.86 11.74 16.59
N GLY A 62 4.54 12.59 17.56
CA GLY A 62 3.32 13.40 17.53
C GLY A 62 2.07 12.50 17.64
N GLN A 63 1.24 12.49 16.60
CA GLN A 63 0.02 11.67 16.55
C GLN A 63 0.18 10.45 15.63
N ALA A 64 1.40 10.09 15.27
CA ALA A 64 1.65 9.01 14.32
C ALA A 64 2.65 8.00 14.89
N ASN A 65 2.38 6.72 14.63
CA ASN A 65 3.31 5.64 14.91
C ASN A 65 4.23 5.41 13.72
N TYR A 66 5.49 5.14 14.04
CA TYR A 66 6.53 4.79 13.08
C TYR A 66 7.21 3.51 13.52
N VAL A 67 7.53 2.66 12.57
CA VAL A 67 8.49 1.58 12.77
C VAL A 67 9.86 2.13 12.37
N LYS A 68 10.79 2.15 13.33
CA LYS A 68 12.19 2.44 13.14
C LYS A 68 12.92 1.11 12.95
N ALA A 69 13.51 0.89 11.79
CA ALA A 69 14.34 -0.29 11.54
C ALA A 69 15.82 0.09 11.52
N THR A 70 16.64 -0.75 12.12
CA THR A 70 18.10 -0.63 12.07
C THR A 70 18.67 -1.86 11.37
N ALA A 71 19.38 -1.64 10.26
CA ALA A 71 20.18 -2.65 9.59
C ALA A 71 21.63 -2.53 10.05
N THR A 72 22.20 -3.60 10.56
CA THR A 72 23.57 -3.65 11.05
C THR A 72 24.33 -4.75 10.31
N ILE A 73 25.54 -4.46 9.83
CA ILE A 73 26.49 -5.41 9.29
C ILE A 73 27.72 -5.46 10.19
N SER A 74 28.25 -6.66 10.47
CA SER A 74 29.35 -6.87 11.41
C SER A 74 30.24 -8.03 10.99
N ASP A 75 31.53 -7.94 11.35
CA ASP A 75 32.51 -9.03 11.31
C ASP A 75 32.72 -9.69 12.69
N GLY A 76 31.90 -9.33 13.67
CA GLY A 76 32.00 -9.75 15.06
C GLY A 76 32.81 -8.81 15.95
N THR A 77 33.66 -7.97 15.39
CA THR A 77 34.45 -6.94 16.11
C THR A 77 34.05 -5.52 15.74
N ASN A 78 33.93 -5.29 14.44
CA ASN A 78 33.51 -4.00 13.89
C ASN A 78 32.05 -4.12 13.39
N HIS A 79 31.39 -2.99 13.31
CA HIS A 79 30.05 -2.91 12.72
C HIS A 79 29.80 -1.58 12.04
N ALA A 80 28.88 -1.58 11.10
CA ALA A 80 28.25 -0.40 10.53
C ALA A 80 26.74 -0.57 10.60
N ALA A 81 26.00 0.51 10.86
CA ALA A 81 24.56 0.47 10.97
C ALA A 81 23.91 1.69 10.32
N VAL A 82 22.75 1.47 9.73
CA VAL A 82 21.89 2.53 9.18
C VAL A 82 20.48 2.31 9.67
N THR A 83 19.82 3.40 10.03
CA THR A 83 18.45 3.43 10.54
C THR A 83 17.53 4.11 9.52
N ALA A 84 16.34 3.55 9.36
CA ALA A 84 15.28 4.16 8.56
C ALA A 84 13.92 4.03 9.26
N TYR A 85 12.94 4.79 8.78
CA TYR A 85 11.62 4.87 9.39
C TYR A 85 10.55 4.62 8.33
N ALA A 86 9.47 3.98 8.75
CA ALA A 86 8.24 3.93 7.97
C ALA A 86 7.05 4.23 8.87
N ARG A 87 6.17 5.11 8.42
CA ARG A 87 4.94 5.46 9.14
C ARG A 87 3.94 4.31 9.04
N GLU A 88 3.32 3.94 10.18
CA GLU A 88 2.15 3.10 10.18
C GLU A 88 0.93 3.85 9.62
N ALA A 89 0.17 3.21 8.75
CA ALA A 89 -1.13 3.74 8.38
C ALA A 89 -2.10 3.60 9.57
N VAL A 90 -2.93 4.61 9.80
CA VAL A 90 -3.94 4.57 10.87
C VAL A 90 -5.00 3.50 10.56
N ASP A 91 -5.35 3.37 9.27
CA ASP A 91 -6.27 2.36 8.76
C ASP A 91 -5.89 2.03 7.31
N LYS A 92 -6.05 0.77 6.95
CA LYS A 92 -5.84 0.33 5.56
C LYS A 92 -6.84 -0.79 5.23
N LYS A 93 -7.72 -0.50 4.30
CA LYS A 93 -8.76 -1.44 3.86
C LYS A 93 -8.18 -2.82 3.54
N GLY A 94 -8.70 -3.85 4.21
CA GLY A 94 -8.32 -5.24 4.01
C GLY A 94 -7.05 -5.67 4.76
N MET A 95 -6.57 -4.88 5.70
CA MET A 95 -5.48 -5.23 6.61
C MET A 95 -5.93 -5.07 8.07
N ASP A 96 -5.54 -6.01 8.91
CA ASP A 96 -5.63 -5.86 10.36
C ASP A 96 -4.45 -5.04 10.92
N GLU A 97 -4.51 -4.69 12.21
CA GLU A 97 -3.50 -3.86 12.87
C GLU A 97 -2.10 -4.51 12.81
N ALA A 98 -1.99 -5.82 13.01
CA ALA A 98 -0.72 -6.53 12.95
C ALA A 98 -0.14 -6.53 11.53
N GLN A 99 -0.98 -6.64 10.50
CA GLN A 99 -0.57 -6.54 9.11
C GLN A 99 -0.11 -5.12 8.73
N ILE A 100 -0.72 -4.08 9.31
CA ILE A 100 -0.31 -2.68 9.10
C ILE A 100 1.10 -2.48 9.67
N THR A 101 1.34 -2.90 10.91
CA THR A 101 2.68 -2.84 11.54
C THR A 101 3.70 -3.66 10.75
N GLY A 102 3.36 -4.89 10.34
CA GLY A 102 4.22 -5.74 9.52
C GLY A 102 4.58 -5.11 8.17
N ALA A 103 3.64 -4.42 7.53
CA ALA A 103 3.90 -3.67 6.29
C ALA A 103 4.87 -2.51 6.55
N ALA A 104 4.66 -1.71 7.61
CA ALA A 104 5.56 -0.62 7.98
C ALA A 104 6.96 -1.15 8.30
N SER A 105 7.09 -2.26 9.03
CA SER A 105 8.36 -2.94 9.31
C SER A 105 9.09 -3.32 8.01
N SER A 106 8.41 -3.97 7.06
CA SER A 106 9.01 -4.35 5.77
C SER A 106 9.56 -3.13 5.01
N TYR A 107 8.85 -2.01 5.01
CA TYR A 107 9.32 -0.77 4.39
C TYR A 107 10.52 -0.17 5.13
N ALA A 108 10.45 -0.05 6.45
CA ALA A 108 11.54 0.50 7.26
C ALA A 108 12.83 -0.31 7.09
N ARG A 109 12.75 -1.65 7.16
CA ARG A 109 13.89 -2.57 6.95
C ARG A 109 14.48 -2.43 5.55
N LYS A 110 13.64 -2.36 4.53
CA LYS A 110 14.10 -2.15 3.14
C LYS A 110 14.87 -0.83 3.00
N TYR A 111 14.37 0.26 3.57
CA TYR A 111 15.04 1.55 3.51
C TYR A 111 16.35 1.57 4.31
N ALA A 112 16.39 0.90 5.46
CA ALA A 112 17.62 0.76 6.23
C ALA A 112 18.69 -0.04 5.46
N LEU A 113 18.30 -1.15 4.81
CA LEU A 113 19.19 -1.91 3.94
C LEU A 113 19.64 -1.12 2.72
N ASN A 114 18.77 -0.36 2.08
CA ASN A 114 19.13 0.49 0.94
C ASN A 114 20.22 1.49 1.32
N GLY A 115 20.08 2.15 2.47
CA GLY A 115 21.10 3.09 2.97
C GLY A 115 22.41 2.40 3.34
N LEU A 116 22.36 1.25 4.02
CA LEU A 116 23.55 0.51 4.45
C LEU A 116 24.35 -0.04 3.26
N LEU A 117 23.65 -0.53 2.24
CA LEU A 117 24.22 -1.23 1.09
C LEU A 117 24.40 -0.34 -0.14
N ALA A 118 24.17 0.96 -0.02
CA ALA A 118 24.25 1.96 -1.10
C ALA A 118 23.39 1.56 -2.33
N ILE A 119 22.20 0.98 -2.06
CA ILE A 119 21.27 0.62 -3.12
C ILE A 119 20.43 1.85 -3.48
N ASP A 120 20.61 2.37 -4.67
CA ASP A 120 19.77 3.44 -5.19
C ASP A 120 18.46 2.90 -5.72
N ASP A 121 17.37 3.23 -5.03
CA ASP A 121 16.00 2.89 -5.44
C ASP A 121 15.27 4.08 -6.04
N ASN A 122 15.81 5.26 -5.88
CA ASN A 122 15.12 6.47 -6.27
C ASN A 122 15.35 6.76 -7.75
N LYS A 123 14.32 6.53 -8.56
CA LYS A 123 14.03 7.58 -9.55
C LYS A 123 13.75 8.81 -8.71
N ASP A 124 14.62 9.79 -8.86
CA ASP A 124 14.53 11.08 -8.20
C ASP A 124 13.08 11.56 -8.22
N ALA A 125 12.51 11.85 -7.06
CA ALA A 125 11.12 12.32 -6.99
C ALA A 125 10.93 13.58 -7.86
N ASP A 126 12.00 14.35 -8.06
CA ASP A 126 12.05 15.54 -8.92
C ASP A 126 12.02 15.18 -10.42
N THR A 127 12.36 13.93 -10.79
CA THR A 127 12.24 13.43 -12.16
C THR A 127 10.92 12.71 -12.41
N GLN A 128 10.12 12.45 -11.37
CA GLN A 128 8.76 12.01 -11.55
C GLN A 128 7.93 13.23 -11.92
N ASP A 129 7.52 13.25 -13.16
CA ASP A 129 6.53 14.20 -13.66
C ASP A 129 5.24 14.02 -12.84
N ASN A 130 5.12 14.79 -11.75
CA ASN A 130 3.93 14.82 -10.88
C ASN A 130 2.70 15.38 -11.61
N THR A 131 2.85 15.81 -12.86
CA THR A 131 1.73 16.23 -13.72
C THR A 131 0.90 15.03 -14.20
N GLN A 132 1.37 13.78 -13.99
CA GLN A 132 0.60 12.56 -14.28
C GLN A 132 -0.19 11.97 -13.09
N HIS A 133 -0.57 12.76 -12.09
CA HIS A 133 -1.86 12.57 -11.47
C HIS A 133 -2.98 13.14 -12.39
N VAL A 134 -2.85 12.96 -13.67
CA VAL A 134 -4.01 12.86 -14.54
C VAL A 134 -4.77 11.65 -14.00
N ALA A 135 -5.89 11.90 -13.35
CA ALA A 135 -6.86 10.89 -13.01
C ALA A 135 -6.93 9.94 -14.19
N LYS A 136 -6.52 8.68 -13.98
CA LYS A 136 -6.57 7.63 -15.01
C LYS A 136 -7.94 7.78 -15.65
N ALA A 137 -7.97 8.06 -16.96
CA ALA A 137 -9.25 8.26 -17.65
C ALA A 137 -10.19 7.15 -17.18
N PRO A 138 -11.41 7.48 -16.73
CA PRO A 138 -12.28 6.53 -16.05
C PRO A 138 -12.35 5.26 -16.89
N GLY A 139 -11.85 4.15 -16.34
CA GLY A 139 -11.77 2.89 -17.06
C GLY A 139 -13.17 2.49 -17.56
N LYS A 140 -13.29 1.91 -18.74
CA LYS A 140 -14.56 1.36 -19.21
C LYS A 140 -15.07 0.34 -18.17
N PRO A 141 -16.37 0.33 -17.86
CA PRO A 141 -16.94 -0.66 -16.96
C PRO A 141 -16.78 -2.06 -17.57
N SER A 142 -16.58 -3.07 -16.74
CA SER A 142 -16.63 -4.46 -17.20
C SER A 142 -18.08 -4.88 -17.44
N ASP A 143 -18.29 -5.83 -18.37
CA ASP A 143 -19.64 -6.37 -18.66
C ASP A 143 -20.31 -6.91 -17.39
N LYS A 144 -19.54 -7.54 -16.50
CA LYS A 144 -20.02 -8.02 -15.20
C LYS A 144 -20.48 -6.89 -14.27
N GLN A 145 -19.80 -5.74 -14.26
CA GLN A 145 -20.25 -4.59 -13.47
C GLN A 145 -21.56 -4.01 -14.01
N VAL A 146 -21.67 -3.92 -15.34
CA VAL A 146 -22.87 -3.42 -16.00
C VAL A 146 -24.07 -4.34 -15.72
N GLU A 147 -23.88 -5.65 -15.88
CA GLU A 147 -24.90 -6.67 -15.64
C GLU A 147 -25.36 -6.67 -14.18
N TYR A 148 -24.43 -6.68 -13.24
CA TYR A 148 -24.74 -6.68 -11.81
C TYR A 148 -25.46 -5.40 -11.36
N ALA A 149 -25.08 -4.23 -11.87
CA ALA A 149 -25.80 -2.99 -11.59
C ALA A 149 -27.24 -3.05 -12.12
N ARG A 150 -27.43 -3.62 -13.31
CA ARG A 150 -28.76 -3.80 -13.94
C ARG A 150 -29.64 -4.75 -13.13
N GLU A 151 -29.07 -5.86 -12.64
CA GLU A 151 -29.76 -6.79 -11.75
C GLU A 151 -30.25 -6.12 -10.46
N LEU A 152 -29.35 -5.36 -9.80
CA LEU A 152 -29.70 -4.63 -8.58
C LEU A 152 -30.79 -3.59 -8.83
N MET A 153 -30.70 -2.83 -9.92
CA MET A 153 -31.74 -1.87 -10.29
C MET A 153 -33.08 -2.55 -10.53
N SER A 154 -33.09 -3.68 -11.25
CA SER A 154 -34.29 -4.48 -11.48
C SER A 154 -34.88 -5.01 -10.17
N LYS A 155 -34.03 -5.50 -9.25
CA LYS A 155 -34.44 -6.00 -7.93
C LYS A 155 -35.18 -4.94 -7.10
N HIS A 156 -34.75 -3.66 -7.22
CA HIS A 156 -35.40 -2.55 -6.55
C HIS A 156 -36.53 -1.91 -7.35
N GLY A 157 -36.92 -2.47 -8.51
CA GLY A 157 -37.97 -1.93 -9.36
C GLY A 157 -37.60 -0.65 -10.12
N PHE A 158 -36.30 -0.29 -10.17
CA PHE A 158 -35.81 0.91 -10.83
C PHE A 158 -35.64 0.66 -12.33
N THR A 159 -36.70 0.90 -13.10
CA THR A 159 -36.74 0.68 -14.57
C THR A 159 -37.15 1.95 -15.29
N GLY A 160 -36.78 2.11 -16.56
CA GLY A 160 -37.17 3.23 -17.38
C GLY A 160 -36.81 4.58 -16.79
N LYS A 161 -37.78 5.48 -16.68
CA LYS A 161 -37.58 6.85 -16.15
C LYS A 161 -37.14 6.86 -14.69
N THR A 162 -37.76 6.03 -13.87
CA THR A 162 -37.45 5.89 -12.43
C THR A 162 -36.00 5.40 -12.25
N GLY A 163 -35.55 4.48 -13.11
CA GLY A 163 -34.14 4.04 -13.08
C GLY A 163 -33.15 5.16 -13.40
N GLN A 164 -33.46 6.04 -14.36
CA GLN A 164 -32.63 7.19 -14.70
C GLN A 164 -32.56 8.21 -13.55
N GLU A 165 -33.68 8.50 -12.91
CA GLU A 165 -33.76 9.41 -11.75
C GLU A 165 -32.93 8.86 -10.56
N MET A 166 -32.98 7.56 -10.31
CA MET A 166 -32.17 6.93 -9.26
C MET A 166 -30.67 6.92 -9.57
N VAL A 167 -30.28 6.70 -10.83
CA VAL A 167 -28.89 6.84 -11.25
C VAL A 167 -28.39 8.26 -11.03
N GLU A 168 -29.17 9.28 -11.42
CA GLU A 168 -28.81 10.68 -11.24
C GLU A 168 -28.71 11.04 -9.74
N LEU A 169 -29.59 10.52 -8.90
CA LEU A 169 -29.56 10.70 -7.45
C LEU A 169 -28.32 10.08 -6.80
N PHE A 170 -27.95 8.86 -7.18
CA PHE A 170 -26.86 8.11 -6.54
C PHE A 170 -25.46 8.54 -7.00
N ILE A 171 -25.29 8.91 -8.25
CA ILE A 171 -23.96 9.23 -8.81
C ILE A 171 -23.84 10.65 -9.39
N GLY A 172 -24.91 11.43 -9.39
CA GLY A 172 -24.92 12.80 -9.92
C GLY A 172 -24.81 12.88 -11.45
N LYS A 173 -25.08 11.77 -12.17
CA LYS A 173 -25.00 11.68 -13.63
C LYS A 173 -26.22 10.93 -14.16
N LYS A 174 -26.72 11.35 -15.34
CA LYS A 174 -27.88 10.69 -15.98
C LYS A 174 -27.59 9.24 -16.42
N VAL A 175 -26.34 8.94 -16.76
CA VAL A 175 -25.89 7.61 -17.19
C VAL A 175 -24.50 7.34 -16.62
N PRO A 176 -24.25 6.18 -16.00
CA PRO A 176 -22.91 5.78 -15.61
C PRO A 176 -22.08 5.42 -16.86
N VAL A 177 -20.89 6.00 -17.01
CA VAL A 177 -20.03 5.81 -18.19
C VAL A 177 -18.69 5.18 -17.86
N SER A 178 -18.31 5.13 -16.59
CA SER A 178 -17.03 4.61 -16.12
C SER A 178 -17.17 3.47 -15.11
N SER A 179 -16.12 2.69 -14.96
CA SER A 179 -16.04 1.63 -13.92
C SER A 179 -16.25 2.20 -12.52
N GLU A 180 -15.81 3.43 -12.26
CA GLU A 180 -16.01 4.13 -10.99
C GLU A 180 -17.48 4.52 -10.79
N ASP A 181 -18.16 5.03 -11.83
CA ASP A 181 -19.59 5.35 -11.78
C ASP A 181 -20.40 4.09 -11.44
N TYR A 182 -20.10 2.96 -12.09
CA TYR A 182 -20.78 1.68 -11.82
C TYR A 182 -20.48 1.15 -10.42
N SER A 183 -19.26 1.31 -9.90
CA SER A 183 -18.92 0.92 -8.53
C SER A 183 -19.71 1.74 -7.50
N ARG A 184 -19.80 3.06 -7.70
CA ARG A 184 -20.60 3.94 -6.83
C ARG A 184 -22.07 3.61 -6.88
N LEU A 185 -22.63 3.36 -8.08
CA LEU A 185 -24.02 2.97 -8.28
C LEU A 185 -24.33 1.63 -7.59
N ILE A 186 -23.48 0.62 -7.75
CA ILE A 186 -23.63 -0.70 -7.12
C ILE A 186 -23.62 -0.57 -5.59
N THR A 187 -22.72 0.23 -5.03
CA THR A 187 -22.66 0.47 -3.59
C THR A 187 -23.94 1.13 -3.09
N ALA A 188 -24.38 2.21 -3.73
CA ALA A 188 -25.59 2.92 -3.36
C ALA A 188 -26.85 2.01 -3.44
N LEU A 189 -26.94 1.16 -4.49
CA LEU A 189 -28.05 0.20 -4.65
C LEU A 189 -28.05 -0.91 -3.59
N LYS A 190 -26.89 -1.34 -3.11
CA LYS A 190 -26.79 -2.31 -2.01
C LYS A 190 -27.26 -1.75 -0.68
N ASP A 191 -26.94 -0.48 -0.43
CA ASP A 191 -27.26 0.21 0.81
C ASP A 191 -28.68 0.81 0.80
N TYR A 192 -29.35 0.79 -0.38
CA TYR A 192 -30.69 1.35 -0.54
C TYR A 192 -31.74 0.53 0.22
N LYS A 193 -32.45 1.18 1.15
CA LYS A 193 -33.63 0.66 1.84
C LYS A 193 -34.85 1.45 1.36
N PRO A 194 -35.88 0.78 0.82
CA PRO A 194 -37.14 1.47 0.48
C PRO A 194 -37.76 2.10 1.73
N ALA A 195 -38.37 3.26 1.59
CA ALA A 195 -38.93 4.05 2.69
C ALA A 195 -40.07 3.35 3.50
N GLY A 196 -40.41 2.10 3.15
CA GLY A 196 -41.43 1.27 3.84
C GLY A 196 -40.86 0.29 4.87
N ASP A 197 -39.52 0.13 4.96
CA ASP A 197 -38.83 -0.78 5.90
C ASP A 197 -38.15 -0.02 7.07
N LEU A 198 -38.58 1.20 7.35
CA LEU A 198 -38.19 1.87 8.58
C LEU A 198 -39.01 1.24 9.72
N ASP A 199 -38.34 0.49 10.59
CA ASP A 199 -38.88 0.02 11.86
C ASP A 199 -39.47 1.21 12.64
N LEU A 200 -40.80 1.31 12.65
CA LEU A 200 -41.52 2.34 13.41
C LEU A 200 -41.60 2.02 14.91
N ASP A 201 -40.82 1.05 15.41
CA ASP A 201 -40.80 0.61 16.79
C ASP A 201 -39.72 1.26 17.67
N GLN A 202 -39.09 2.36 17.20
CA GLN A 202 -38.29 3.21 18.09
C GLN A 202 -39.12 4.45 18.48
N GLU A 203 -39.92 4.34 19.52
CA GLU A 203 -40.47 5.51 20.23
C GLU A 203 -39.26 6.38 20.71
N PRO A 204 -39.30 7.70 20.49
CA PRO A 204 -38.30 8.59 21.04
C PRO A 204 -38.45 8.59 22.57
N ASN A 205 -37.45 8.12 23.29
CA ASN A 205 -37.36 8.22 24.75
C ASN A 205 -37.18 9.70 25.10
N PHE A 206 -38.25 10.36 25.47
CA PHE A 206 -38.24 11.69 26.09
C PHE A 206 -38.27 11.49 27.61
N ASP A 207 -37.12 11.19 28.22
CA ASP A 207 -36.93 11.32 29.65
C ASP A 207 -35.61 12.03 29.95
N GLU A 208 -35.82 13.29 30.42
CA GLU A 208 -34.95 14.19 31.22
C GLU A 208 -33.71 14.79 30.51
#